data_36c0f6eb32b38b69b05aca66f72e2985
#
_entry.id   36c0f6eb32b38b69b05aca66f72e2985
#
_cell.length_a   1.000
_cell.length_b   1.000
_cell.length_c   1.000
_cell.angle_alpha   90.00
_cell.angle_beta   90.00
_cell.angle_gamma   90.00
#
_symmetry.space_group_name_H-M   'P 1'
#
loop_
_entity.id
_entity.type
_entity.pdbx_description
1 polymer ?
#
loop_
_entity_poly.entity_id
_entity_poly.type
_entity_poly.pdbx_seq_one_letter_code
_entity_poly.pdbx_strand_id
1 'polypeptide(L)'
;MLLEICANSYQSAKNAQEAGAHRIELCQELSVGGITPSYGLLKQVTENLNIPVFVLIRPRGGNFVYSEDEFEVMKQNIQLCKDFGCEGIVSGVLNSDKTIDLKRTKELVELSKPLEFTFHRAFDQVVNPKVALERLIDLGVERVLTSGQEISAEKGLELLQELNAISNNRITILAGGGVNYENTKQFKEVGLKEIHASASTILNTDKSMFSIPLTYSDPQKIKAILDAM
;
A
#
# COMPACT_ATOMS: atom_id res chain seq x y z
N MET A 1 14.82 3.63 8.82
CA MET A 1 13.39 3.36 8.49
C MET A 1 13.25 3.38 6.99
N LEU A 2 12.31 2.62 6.38
CA LEU A 2 12.08 2.59 4.94
C LEU A 2 10.87 3.47 4.59
N LEU A 3 10.99 4.26 3.52
CA LEU A 3 9.88 5.05 2.97
C LEU A 3 9.37 4.42 1.68
N GLU A 4 8.09 4.03 1.69
CA GLU A 4 7.32 3.66 0.52
C GLU A 4 6.44 4.82 0.06
N ILE A 5 6.49 5.15 -1.24
CA ILE A 5 5.63 6.19 -1.81
C ILE A 5 4.50 5.57 -2.63
N CYS A 6 3.26 5.96 -2.28
CA CYS A 6 2.08 5.65 -3.08
C CYS A 6 2.09 6.47 -4.38
N ALA A 7 2.44 5.83 -5.48
CA ALA A 7 2.59 6.47 -6.79
C ALA A 7 1.40 6.17 -7.69
N ASN A 8 0.61 7.20 -8.01
CA ASN A 8 -0.62 7.07 -8.80
C ASN A 8 -0.45 7.37 -10.31
N SER A 9 0.78 7.59 -10.74
CA SER A 9 1.13 7.92 -12.12
C SER A 9 2.62 7.66 -12.38
N TYR A 10 3.01 7.61 -13.66
CA TYR A 10 4.42 7.55 -14.04
C TYR A 10 5.24 8.71 -13.46
N GLN A 11 4.68 9.93 -13.48
CA GLN A 11 5.36 11.10 -12.91
C GLN A 11 5.56 10.96 -11.40
N SER A 12 4.57 10.43 -10.67
CA SER A 12 4.71 10.17 -9.23
C SER A 12 5.81 9.13 -8.95
N ALA A 13 5.85 8.04 -9.73
CA ALA A 13 6.87 7.00 -9.61
C ALA A 13 8.28 7.53 -9.90
N LYS A 14 8.42 8.34 -10.96
CA LYS A 14 9.68 9.01 -11.32
C LYS A 14 10.13 9.98 -10.24
N ASN A 15 9.23 10.80 -9.73
CA ASN A 15 9.51 11.75 -8.65
C ASN A 15 9.94 11.02 -7.36
N ALA A 16 9.33 9.89 -7.04
CA ALA A 16 9.70 9.07 -5.88
C ALA A 16 11.14 8.54 -6.02
N GLN A 17 11.49 8.00 -7.18
CA GLN A 17 12.86 7.55 -7.47
C GLN A 17 13.87 8.69 -7.38
N GLU A 18 13.61 9.81 -8.04
CA GLU A 18 14.52 10.96 -8.08
C GLU A 18 14.70 11.62 -6.70
N ALA A 19 13.69 11.56 -5.85
CA ALA A 19 13.76 12.07 -4.48
C ALA A 19 14.45 11.10 -3.50
N GLY A 20 14.71 9.84 -3.89
CA GLY A 20 15.40 8.85 -3.08
C GLY A 20 14.49 7.99 -2.20
N ALA A 21 13.21 7.86 -2.54
CA ALA A 21 12.33 6.89 -1.90
C ALA A 21 12.88 5.46 -2.07
N HIS A 22 12.60 4.58 -1.10
CA HIS A 22 13.18 3.24 -1.09
C HIS A 22 12.40 2.26 -1.99
N ARG A 23 11.09 2.44 -2.13
CA ARG A 23 10.21 1.70 -3.04
C ARG A 23 8.93 2.50 -3.31
N ILE A 24 8.14 2.05 -4.27
CA ILE A 24 6.81 2.59 -4.54
C ILE A 24 5.74 1.51 -4.41
N GLU A 25 4.54 1.93 -3.97
CA GLU A 25 3.29 1.23 -4.26
C GLU A 25 2.67 1.88 -5.50
N LEU A 26 2.67 1.16 -6.63
CA LEU A 26 2.08 1.65 -7.86
C LEU A 26 0.59 1.36 -7.89
N CYS A 27 -0.22 2.41 -8.06
CA CYS A 27 -1.67 2.35 -8.13
C CYS A 27 -2.23 3.35 -9.14
N GLN A 28 -3.56 3.43 -9.25
CA GLN A 28 -4.29 4.54 -9.89
C GLN A 28 -5.48 4.92 -9.01
N GLU A 29 -6.14 6.05 -9.31
CA GLU A 29 -7.39 6.48 -8.66
C GLU A 29 -7.31 6.57 -7.13
N LEU A 30 -6.40 7.39 -6.60
CA LEU A 30 -6.28 7.64 -5.16
C LEU A 30 -7.55 8.22 -4.52
N SER A 31 -8.43 8.84 -5.31
CA SER A 31 -9.72 9.37 -4.86
C SER A 31 -10.65 8.31 -4.27
N VAL A 32 -10.51 7.05 -4.70
CA VAL A 32 -11.23 5.88 -4.18
C VAL A 32 -10.35 4.97 -3.30
N GLY A 33 -9.19 5.47 -2.89
CA GLY A 33 -8.23 4.72 -2.08
C GLY A 33 -7.29 3.82 -2.90
N GLY A 34 -7.15 4.08 -4.19
CA GLY A 34 -6.31 3.32 -5.11
C GLY A 34 -7.00 2.09 -5.71
N ILE A 35 -6.69 1.80 -6.96
CA ILE A 35 -7.05 0.57 -7.69
C ILE A 35 -5.82 0.06 -8.45
N THR A 36 -5.91 -1.16 -8.98
CA THR A 36 -4.86 -1.76 -9.81
C THR A 36 -4.48 -0.82 -10.97
N PRO A 37 -3.20 -0.55 -11.20
CA PRO A 37 -2.76 0.29 -12.31
C PRO A 37 -3.04 -0.38 -13.65
N SER A 38 -3.23 0.43 -14.70
CA SER A 38 -3.37 -0.08 -16.05
C SER A 38 -2.10 -0.80 -16.51
N TYR A 39 -2.24 -1.75 -17.45
CA TYR A 39 -1.12 -2.42 -18.11
C TYR A 39 -0.07 -1.44 -18.63
N GLY A 40 -0.51 -0.36 -19.31
CA GLY A 40 0.40 0.64 -19.88
C GLY A 40 1.20 1.39 -18.82
N LEU A 41 0.58 1.73 -17.69
CA LEU A 41 1.29 2.38 -16.58
C LEU A 41 2.31 1.43 -15.94
N LEU A 42 1.91 0.18 -15.67
CA LEU A 42 2.79 -0.83 -15.09
C LEU A 42 4.02 -1.04 -15.99
N LYS A 43 3.81 -1.30 -17.28
CA LYS A 43 4.87 -1.47 -18.26
C LYS A 43 5.81 -0.27 -18.32
N GLN A 44 5.25 0.95 -18.40
CA GLN A 44 6.04 2.16 -18.50
C GLN A 44 6.94 2.37 -17.27
N VAL A 45 6.45 2.04 -16.08
CA VAL A 45 7.22 2.17 -14.83
C VAL A 45 8.33 1.12 -14.77
N THR A 46 8.01 -0.16 -14.97
CA THR A 46 8.98 -1.26 -14.83
C THR A 46 10.08 -1.25 -15.90
N GLU A 47 9.79 -0.77 -17.11
CA GLU A 47 10.80 -0.68 -18.18
C GLU A 47 11.72 0.54 -18.07
N ASN A 48 11.32 1.61 -17.35
CA ASN A 48 12.06 2.88 -17.38
C ASN A 48 12.56 3.36 -16.01
N LEU A 49 12.16 2.73 -14.92
CA LEU A 49 12.60 3.09 -13.57
C LEU A 49 13.28 1.90 -12.90
N ASN A 50 14.15 2.18 -11.94
CA ASN A 50 14.91 1.17 -11.20
C ASN A 50 14.49 1.08 -9.73
N ILE A 51 13.50 1.88 -9.31
CA ILE A 51 12.97 1.83 -7.95
C ILE A 51 12.15 0.53 -7.77
N PRO A 52 12.27 -0.19 -6.65
CA PRO A 52 11.43 -1.36 -6.37
C PRO A 52 9.94 -1.03 -6.46
N VAL A 53 9.19 -1.87 -7.19
CA VAL A 53 7.77 -1.66 -7.50
C VAL A 53 6.91 -2.70 -6.80
N PHE A 54 6.09 -2.26 -5.87
CA PHE A 54 4.98 -3.02 -5.31
C PHE A 54 3.69 -2.56 -6.00
N VAL A 55 2.83 -3.49 -6.39
CA VAL A 55 1.65 -3.17 -7.21
C VAL A 55 0.37 -3.43 -6.45
N LEU A 56 -0.48 -2.40 -6.38
CA LEU A 56 -1.81 -2.56 -5.79
C LEU A 56 -2.69 -3.46 -6.68
N ILE A 57 -3.17 -4.54 -6.11
CA ILE A 57 -4.13 -5.46 -6.75
C ILE A 57 -5.48 -5.28 -6.07
N ARG A 58 -6.27 -4.38 -6.63
CA ARG A 58 -7.62 -4.02 -6.17
C ARG A 58 -8.47 -3.66 -7.39
N PRO A 59 -9.41 -4.53 -7.80
CA PRO A 59 -10.11 -4.40 -9.08
C PRO A 59 -11.05 -3.21 -9.15
N ARG A 60 -11.50 -2.68 -8.01
CA ARG A 60 -12.42 -1.53 -7.91
C ARG A 60 -12.32 -0.82 -6.56
N GLY A 61 -12.87 0.36 -6.48
CA GLY A 61 -13.15 1.06 -5.22
C GLY A 61 -14.25 0.38 -4.38
N GLY A 62 -14.55 0.92 -3.21
CA GLY A 62 -15.55 0.41 -2.27
C GLY A 62 -14.97 -0.64 -1.30
N ASN A 63 -15.79 -1.64 -0.93
CA ASN A 63 -15.41 -2.66 0.03
C ASN A 63 -14.37 -3.66 -0.51
N PHE A 64 -13.93 -4.58 0.34
CA PHE A 64 -12.91 -5.58 0.01
C PHE A 64 -13.50 -7.02 -0.05
N VAL A 65 -14.81 -7.13 -0.30
CA VAL A 65 -15.52 -8.40 -0.52
C VAL A 65 -15.75 -8.52 -2.02
N TYR A 66 -15.07 -9.45 -2.66
CA TYR A 66 -15.04 -9.57 -4.12
C TYR A 66 -15.87 -10.76 -4.61
N SER A 67 -16.45 -10.64 -5.82
CA SER A 67 -17.04 -11.76 -6.55
C SER A 67 -15.96 -12.73 -7.03
N GLU A 68 -16.37 -13.90 -7.54
CA GLU A 68 -15.42 -14.84 -8.16
C GLU A 68 -14.76 -14.23 -9.40
N ASP A 69 -15.51 -13.51 -10.22
CA ASP A 69 -14.96 -12.86 -11.43
C ASP A 69 -13.95 -11.75 -11.08
N GLU A 70 -14.24 -10.93 -10.05
CA GLU A 70 -13.30 -9.93 -9.54
C GLU A 70 -12.03 -10.60 -8.98
N PHE A 71 -12.18 -11.73 -8.31
CA PHE A 71 -11.05 -12.48 -7.77
C PHE A 71 -10.19 -13.10 -8.88
N GLU A 72 -10.79 -13.59 -9.96
CA GLU A 72 -10.05 -14.04 -11.16
C GLU A 72 -9.25 -12.89 -11.80
N VAL A 73 -9.83 -11.69 -11.90
CA VAL A 73 -9.12 -10.49 -12.37
C VAL A 73 -7.91 -10.18 -11.48
N MET A 74 -8.05 -10.30 -10.15
CA MET A 74 -6.93 -10.08 -9.22
C MET A 74 -5.79 -11.07 -9.48
N LYS A 75 -6.10 -12.36 -9.68
CA LYS A 75 -5.08 -13.40 -9.97
C LYS A 75 -4.34 -13.15 -11.29
N GLN A 76 -5.06 -12.75 -12.34
CA GLN A 76 -4.46 -12.40 -13.63
C GLN A 76 -3.52 -11.19 -13.50
N ASN A 77 -3.90 -10.17 -12.72
CA ASN A 77 -3.05 -9.02 -12.47
C ASN A 77 -1.77 -9.38 -11.66
N ILE A 78 -1.85 -10.32 -10.70
CA ILE A 78 -0.66 -10.83 -10.00
C ILE A 78 0.30 -11.51 -10.99
N GLN A 79 -0.21 -12.34 -11.90
CA GLN A 79 0.63 -12.98 -12.90
C GLN A 79 1.32 -11.94 -13.81
N LEU A 80 0.59 -10.91 -14.21
CA LEU A 80 1.14 -9.80 -15.00
C LEU A 80 2.28 -9.07 -14.25
N CYS A 81 2.13 -8.84 -12.95
CA CYS A 81 3.20 -8.23 -12.13
C CYS A 81 4.47 -9.10 -12.09
N LYS A 82 4.33 -10.43 -12.03
CA LYS A 82 5.46 -11.36 -12.12
C LYS A 82 6.16 -11.28 -13.46
N ASP A 83 5.39 -11.23 -14.55
CA ASP A 83 5.92 -11.15 -15.93
C ASP A 83 6.68 -9.83 -16.16
N PHE A 84 6.30 -8.75 -15.47
CA PHE A 84 7.00 -7.46 -15.50
C PHE A 84 8.15 -7.33 -14.50
N GLY A 85 8.42 -8.35 -13.68
CA GLY A 85 9.52 -8.34 -12.73
C GLY A 85 9.33 -7.37 -11.57
N CYS A 86 8.08 -7.17 -11.11
CA CYS A 86 7.81 -6.42 -9.89
C CYS A 86 8.39 -7.12 -8.67
N GLU A 87 8.62 -6.39 -7.58
CA GLU A 87 9.16 -6.93 -6.33
C GLU A 87 8.07 -7.34 -5.34
N GLY A 88 6.87 -6.76 -5.44
CA GLY A 88 5.81 -7.08 -4.49
C GLY A 88 4.39 -6.83 -4.99
N ILE A 89 3.46 -7.41 -4.26
CA ILE A 89 2.02 -7.31 -4.44
C ILE A 89 1.40 -6.68 -3.20
N VAL A 90 0.47 -5.76 -3.40
CA VAL A 90 -0.31 -5.15 -2.33
C VAL A 90 -1.78 -5.48 -2.55
N SER A 91 -2.38 -6.28 -1.67
CA SER A 91 -3.77 -6.72 -1.83
C SER A 91 -4.41 -7.06 -0.49
N GLY A 92 -5.70 -7.42 -0.49
CA GLY A 92 -6.40 -7.88 0.72
C GLY A 92 -7.86 -8.17 0.43
N VAL A 93 -8.35 -9.26 0.98
CA VAL A 93 -9.73 -9.74 0.80
C VAL A 93 -10.38 -9.94 2.16
N LEU A 94 -11.60 -9.44 2.32
CA LEU A 94 -12.40 -9.60 3.54
C LEU A 94 -13.68 -10.40 3.24
N ASN A 95 -14.18 -11.03 4.28
CA ASN A 95 -15.54 -11.54 4.34
C ASN A 95 -16.54 -10.42 4.64
N SER A 96 -17.83 -10.66 4.42
CA SER A 96 -18.89 -9.70 4.72
C SER A 96 -19.00 -9.32 6.20
N ASP A 97 -18.53 -10.19 7.09
CA ASP A 97 -18.45 -9.95 8.55
C ASP A 97 -17.19 -9.19 8.98
N LYS A 98 -16.41 -8.68 8.02
CA LYS A 98 -15.14 -7.97 8.22
C LYS A 98 -14.03 -8.84 8.86
N THR A 99 -14.10 -10.13 8.75
CA THR A 99 -12.93 -11.00 8.98
C THR A 99 -12.10 -11.13 7.70
N ILE A 100 -10.82 -11.53 7.82
CA ILE A 100 -10.00 -11.82 6.64
C ILE A 100 -10.53 -13.07 5.95
N ASP A 101 -10.73 -13.02 4.63
CA ASP A 101 -10.94 -14.23 3.83
C ASP A 101 -9.62 -15.01 3.74
N LEU A 102 -9.40 -15.90 4.69
CA LEU A 102 -8.15 -16.64 4.81
C LEU A 102 -7.88 -17.54 3.59
N LYS A 103 -8.94 -18.11 2.99
CA LYS A 103 -8.79 -18.99 1.83
C LYS A 103 -8.27 -18.23 0.63
N ARG A 104 -8.94 -17.14 0.28
CA ARG A 104 -8.56 -16.29 -0.86
C ARG A 104 -7.24 -15.57 -0.61
N THR A 105 -7.01 -15.07 0.61
CA THR A 105 -5.73 -14.42 0.96
C THR A 105 -4.58 -15.40 0.81
N LYS A 106 -4.72 -16.66 1.28
CA LYS A 106 -3.71 -17.71 1.10
C LYS A 106 -3.41 -17.95 -0.39
N GLU A 107 -4.45 -18.06 -1.20
CA GLU A 107 -4.31 -18.27 -2.66
C GLU A 107 -3.54 -17.12 -3.33
N LEU A 108 -3.83 -15.85 -2.97
CA LEU A 108 -3.10 -14.70 -3.51
C LEU A 108 -1.64 -14.68 -3.04
N VAL A 109 -1.35 -14.98 -1.76
CA VAL A 109 0.02 -15.07 -1.22
C VAL A 109 0.81 -16.16 -1.94
N GLU A 110 0.24 -17.34 -2.13
CA GLU A 110 0.90 -18.43 -2.85
C GLU A 110 1.15 -18.10 -4.32
N LEU A 111 0.17 -17.49 -4.99
CA LEU A 111 0.29 -17.07 -6.38
C LEU A 111 1.34 -15.97 -6.58
N SER A 112 1.47 -15.07 -5.64
CA SER A 112 2.43 -13.95 -5.75
C SER A 112 3.89 -14.40 -5.65
N LYS A 113 4.19 -15.55 -5.09
CA LYS A 113 5.57 -16.02 -4.95
C LYS A 113 6.31 -16.10 -6.30
N PRO A 114 7.56 -15.61 -6.37
CA PRO A 114 8.45 -15.23 -5.25
C PRO A 114 8.33 -13.76 -4.81
N LEU A 115 7.36 -12.99 -5.31
CA LEU A 115 7.16 -11.59 -4.93
C LEU A 115 6.71 -11.49 -3.47
N GLU A 116 7.10 -10.43 -2.77
CA GLU A 116 6.61 -10.13 -1.42
C GLU A 116 5.13 -9.73 -1.44
N PHE A 117 4.42 -10.07 -0.37
CA PHE A 117 2.99 -9.74 -0.24
C PHE A 117 2.73 -8.78 0.92
N THR A 118 2.08 -7.66 0.61
CA THR A 118 1.58 -6.70 1.59
C THR A 118 0.06 -6.80 1.69
N PHE A 119 -0.47 -7.06 2.90
CA PHE A 119 -1.91 -6.94 3.14
C PHE A 119 -2.23 -5.46 3.36
N HIS A 120 -3.05 -4.88 2.49
CA HIS A 120 -3.33 -3.45 2.46
C HIS A 120 -4.32 -2.98 3.53
N ARG A 121 -4.76 -1.72 3.45
CA ARG A 121 -5.67 -1.05 4.39
C ARG A 121 -7.07 -1.67 4.55
N ALA A 122 -7.40 -2.78 3.89
CA ALA A 122 -8.51 -3.63 4.31
C ALA A 122 -8.35 -4.07 5.77
N PHE A 123 -7.11 -4.15 6.27
CA PHE A 123 -6.80 -4.41 7.67
C PHE A 123 -7.42 -3.38 8.62
N ASP A 124 -7.57 -2.14 8.18
CA ASP A 124 -8.21 -1.09 9.00
C ASP A 124 -9.72 -1.31 9.22
N GLN A 125 -10.32 -2.28 8.52
CA GLN A 125 -11.75 -2.62 8.66
C GLN A 125 -12.00 -3.93 9.43
N VAL A 126 -10.96 -4.67 9.81
CA VAL A 126 -11.17 -5.95 10.51
C VAL A 126 -11.69 -5.75 11.93
N VAL A 127 -12.56 -6.65 12.38
CA VAL A 127 -13.19 -6.55 13.72
C VAL A 127 -12.22 -6.80 14.87
N ASN A 128 -11.15 -7.58 14.64
CA ASN A 128 -10.15 -7.88 15.66
C ASN A 128 -8.75 -7.84 15.06
N PRO A 129 -8.06 -6.69 15.10
CA PRO A 129 -6.77 -6.51 14.42
C PRO A 129 -5.66 -7.41 14.98
N LYS A 130 -5.66 -7.73 16.28
CA LYS A 130 -4.62 -8.58 16.88
C LYS A 130 -4.75 -10.03 16.41
N VAL A 131 -5.97 -10.55 16.35
CA VAL A 131 -6.25 -11.89 15.79
C VAL A 131 -5.97 -11.91 14.29
N ALA A 132 -6.38 -10.87 13.57
CA ALA A 132 -6.13 -10.75 12.13
C ALA A 132 -4.63 -10.74 11.82
N LEU A 133 -3.81 -10.04 12.61
CA LEU A 133 -2.36 -10.01 12.45
C LEU A 133 -1.74 -11.41 12.57
N GLU A 134 -2.09 -12.18 13.61
CA GLU A 134 -1.60 -13.55 13.76
C GLU A 134 -2.00 -14.45 12.59
N ARG A 135 -3.23 -14.30 12.07
CA ARG A 135 -3.67 -15.04 10.87
C ARG A 135 -2.85 -14.70 9.64
N LEU A 136 -2.50 -13.43 9.44
CA LEU A 136 -1.65 -13.02 8.32
C LEU A 136 -0.23 -13.56 8.46
N ILE A 137 0.32 -13.59 9.68
CA ILE A 137 1.60 -14.24 9.98
C ILE A 137 1.57 -15.73 9.61
N ASP A 138 0.52 -16.45 10.04
CA ASP A 138 0.34 -17.87 9.72
C ASP A 138 0.26 -18.13 8.21
N LEU A 139 -0.24 -17.17 7.42
CA LEU A 139 -0.32 -17.24 5.95
C LEU A 139 1.00 -16.88 5.26
N GLY A 140 2.01 -16.41 5.99
CA GLY A 140 3.29 -15.99 5.43
C GLY A 140 3.24 -14.64 4.71
N VAL A 141 2.36 -13.74 5.14
CA VAL A 141 2.32 -12.35 4.66
C VAL A 141 3.53 -11.60 5.23
N GLU A 142 4.27 -10.89 4.38
CA GLU A 142 5.49 -10.21 4.78
C GLU A 142 5.21 -8.85 5.43
N ARG A 143 4.06 -8.22 5.10
CA ARG A 143 3.79 -6.83 5.51
C ARG A 143 2.30 -6.54 5.67
N VAL A 144 1.95 -5.69 6.63
CA VAL A 144 0.59 -5.13 6.79
C VAL A 144 0.66 -3.62 6.71
N LEU A 145 -0.04 -3.03 5.73
CA LEU A 145 -0.24 -1.59 5.61
C LEU A 145 -1.50 -1.20 6.39
N THR A 146 -1.34 -0.35 7.41
CA THR A 146 -2.45 0.06 8.28
C THR A 146 -2.26 1.47 8.83
N SER A 147 -3.34 2.15 9.14
CA SER A 147 -3.37 3.39 9.91
C SER A 147 -3.65 3.17 11.40
N GLY A 148 -3.61 1.91 11.88
CA GLY A 148 -4.05 1.58 13.24
C GLY A 148 -5.56 1.69 13.41
N GLN A 149 -6.34 1.36 12.36
CA GLN A 149 -7.82 1.44 12.32
C GLN A 149 -8.40 2.86 12.54
N GLU A 150 -7.57 3.88 12.44
CA GLU A 150 -7.96 5.28 12.60
C GLU A 150 -7.94 6.03 11.25
N ILE A 151 -8.47 7.26 11.23
CA ILE A 151 -8.50 8.11 10.03
C ILE A 151 -7.09 8.48 9.54
N SER A 152 -6.10 8.46 10.45
CA SER A 152 -4.69 8.66 10.14
C SER A 152 -3.79 7.77 11.01
N ALA A 153 -2.61 7.42 10.50
CA ALA A 153 -1.63 6.65 11.24
C ALA A 153 -1.17 7.35 12.54
N GLU A 154 -1.14 8.69 12.56
CA GLU A 154 -0.85 9.47 13.76
C GLU A 154 -1.87 9.23 14.87
N LYS A 155 -3.17 9.18 14.53
CA LYS A 155 -4.22 8.89 15.51
C LYS A 155 -4.24 7.43 15.94
N GLY A 156 -3.84 6.52 15.06
CA GLY A 156 -3.74 5.09 15.33
C GLY A 156 -2.41 4.64 15.94
N LEU A 157 -1.57 5.57 16.41
CA LEU A 157 -0.21 5.27 16.86
C LEU A 157 -0.15 4.21 17.97
N GLU A 158 -1.11 4.24 18.92
CA GLU A 158 -1.19 3.28 20.01
C GLU A 158 -1.38 1.84 19.47
N LEU A 159 -2.35 1.63 18.58
CA LEU A 159 -2.57 0.32 17.99
C LEU A 159 -1.39 -0.10 17.08
N LEU A 160 -0.79 0.83 16.34
CA LEU A 160 0.40 0.57 15.53
C LEU A 160 1.56 0.05 16.40
N GLN A 161 1.80 0.69 17.56
CA GLN A 161 2.81 0.24 18.54
C GLN A 161 2.49 -1.15 19.08
N GLU A 162 1.23 -1.41 19.47
CA GLU A 162 0.81 -2.73 19.93
C GLU A 162 0.99 -3.83 18.87
N LEU A 163 0.55 -3.56 17.63
CA LEU A 163 0.70 -4.51 16.52
C LEU A 163 2.18 -4.78 16.21
N ASN A 164 3.03 -3.75 16.27
CA ASN A 164 4.47 -3.89 16.08
C ASN A 164 5.09 -4.77 17.18
N ALA A 165 4.69 -4.60 18.43
CA ALA A 165 5.14 -5.46 19.53
C ALA A 165 4.68 -6.92 19.35
N ILE A 166 3.41 -7.15 19.00
CA ILE A 166 2.84 -8.49 18.73
C ILE A 166 3.52 -9.14 17.53
N SER A 167 3.84 -8.39 16.49
CA SER A 167 4.49 -8.91 15.29
C SER A 167 5.81 -9.63 15.58
N ASN A 168 6.53 -9.15 16.58
CA ASN A 168 7.83 -9.70 17.02
C ASN A 168 8.77 -10.02 15.82
N ASN A 169 8.84 -9.12 14.85
CA ASN A 169 9.57 -9.25 13.59
C ASN A 169 9.13 -10.42 12.67
N ARG A 170 7.99 -11.07 12.94
CA ARG A 170 7.43 -12.12 12.06
C ARG A 170 6.70 -11.56 10.85
N ILE A 171 6.24 -10.33 10.95
CA ILE A 171 5.59 -9.54 9.89
C ILE A 171 5.93 -8.07 10.10
N THR A 172 6.07 -7.30 9.03
CA THR A 172 6.36 -5.88 9.12
C THR A 172 5.07 -5.06 9.22
N ILE A 173 5.00 -4.14 10.19
CA ILE A 173 3.93 -3.14 10.26
C ILE A 173 4.38 -1.92 9.47
N LEU A 174 3.68 -1.64 8.38
CA LEU A 174 3.85 -0.49 7.50
C LEU A 174 2.82 0.57 7.86
N ALA A 175 3.23 1.65 8.52
CA ALA A 175 2.30 2.72 8.89
C ALA A 175 1.94 3.57 7.68
N GLY A 176 0.64 3.70 7.38
CA GLY A 176 0.16 4.52 6.28
C GLY A 176 -1.19 5.18 6.55
N GLY A 177 -1.40 6.32 5.90
CA GLY A 177 -2.56 7.18 6.11
C GLY A 177 -2.17 8.50 6.78
N GLY A 178 -1.92 9.54 5.98
CA GLY A 178 -1.56 10.87 6.46
C GLY A 178 -0.13 11.02 6.97
N VAL A 179 0.78 10.09 6.64
CA VAL A 179 2.21 10.21 6.96
C VAL A 179 2.83 11.37 6.20
N ASN A 180 3.57 12.23 6.92
CA ASN A 180 4.25 13.40 6.41
C ASN A 180 5.48 13.74 7.28
N TYR A 181 6.25 14.77 6.93
CA TYR A 181 7.48 15.14 7.64
C TYR A 181 7.26 15.54 9.12
N GLU A 182 6.08 16.07 9.46
CA GLU A 182 5.77 16.54 10.83
C GLU A 182 5.53 15.37 11.79
N ASN A 183 4.99 14.26 11.26
CA ASN A 183 4.61 13.09 12.08
C ASN A 183 5.53 11.87 11.90
N THR A 184 6.49 11.89 10.98
CA THR A 184 7.38 10.76 10.69
C THR A 184 8.17 10.29 11.93
N LYS A 185 8.67 11.23 12.74
CA LYS A 185 9.51 10.93 13.91
C LYS A 185 8.80 10.04 14.94
N GLN A 186 7.50 10.24 15.18
CA GLN A 186 6.75 9.45 16.16
C GLN A 186 6.63 7.97 15.76
N PHE A 187 6.56 7.65 14.46
CA PHE A 187 6.55 6.25 14.00
C PHE A 187 7.89 5.57 14.27
N LYS A 188 9.00 6.28 14.12
CA LYS A 188 10.32 5.79 14.48
C LYS A 188 10.45 5.55 15.99
N GLU A 189 9.95 6.47 16.81
CA GLU A 189 9.99 6.39 18.28
C GLU A 189 9.23 5.18 18.84
N VAL A 190 8.14 4.75 18.19
CA VAL A 190 7.42 3.50 18.55
C VAL A 190 7.99 2.25 17.87
N GLY A 191 9.16 2.36 17.25
CA GLY A 191 9.93 1.23 16.73
C GLY A 191 9.47 0.69 15.36
N LEU A 192 8.63 1.43 14.61
CA LEU A 192 8.25 1.03 13.25
C LEU A 192 9.45 1.14 12.31
N LYS A 193 9.55 0.17 11.40
CA LYS A 193 10.66 0.08 10.44
C LYS A 193 10.32 0.65 9.07
N GLU A 194 9.05 0.75 8.74
CA GLU A 194 8.55 1.16 7.43
C GLU A 194 7.37 2.12 7.55
N ILE A 195 7.34 3.11 6.67
CA ILE A 195 6.24 4.08 6.53
C ILE A 195 5.81 4.22 5.08
N HIS A 196 4.53 4.51 4.88
CA HIS A 196 3.88 4.69 3.59
C HIS A 196 3.26 6.09 3.49
N ALA A 197 3.61 6.83 2.46
CA ALA A 197 3.10 8.19 2.22
C ALA A 197 2.76 8.41 0.75
N SER A 198 1.74 9.22 0.48
CA SER A 198 1.50 9.72 -0.88
C SER A 198 2.39 10.92 -1.23
N ALA A 199 2.78 11.70 -0.22
CA ALA A 199 3.48 12.97 -0.38
C ALA A 199 2.87 13.87 -1.48
N SER A 200 1.54 13.81 -1.64
CA SER A 200 0.85 14.34 -2.81
C SER A 200 0.71 15.86 -2.78
N THR A 201 0.72 16.44 -3.98
CA THR A 201 0.38 17.83 -4.27
C THR A 201 -0.63 17.87 -5.41
N ILE A 202 -1.57 18.81 -5.37
CA ILE A 202 -2.56 19.00 -6.41
C ILE A 202 -1.92 19.76 -7.58
N LEU A 203 -2.00 19.19 -8.80
CA LEU A 203 -1.47 19.80 -10.03
C LEU A 203 -2.42 20.84 -10.63
N ASN A 204 -3.72 20.56 -10.60
CA ASN A 204 -4.71 21.40 -11.25
C ASN A 204 -6.07 21.28 -10.56
N THR A 205 -6.76 22.40 -10.48
CA THR A 205 -8.14 22.53 -9.99
C THR A 205 -9.08 22.97 -11.12
N ASP A 206 -8.88 22.44 -12.34
CA ASP A 206 -9.75 22.79 -13.46
C ASP A 206 -11.20 22.40 -13.12
N LYS A 207 -12.13 23.36 -13.34
CA LYS A 207 -13.55 23.21 -13.04
C LYS A 207 -14.30 22.67 -14.25
N SER A 208 -13.88 21.51 -14.77
CA SER A 208 -14.63 20.83 -15.83
C SER A 208 -15.71 19.91 -15.26
N MET A 209 -16.62 19.46 -16.09
CA MET A 209 -17.69 18.52 -15.73
C MET A 209 -17.14 17.21 -15.13
N PHE A 210 -15.90 16.83 -15.45
CA PHE A 210 -15.21 15.61 -14.99
C PHE A 210 -14.01 15.91 -14.09
N SER A 211 -13.96 17.13 -13.49
CA SER A 211 -12.80 17.54 -12.71
C SER A 211 -12.70 16.76 -11.38
N ILE A 212 -11.77 15.83 -11.37
CA ILE A 212 -11.17 15.29 -10.12
C ILE A 212 -9.81 15.96 -10.00
N PRO A 213 -9.39 16.43 -8.79
CA PRO A 213 -8.06 17.00 -8.61
C PRO A 213 -6.99 16.01 -9.06
N LEU A 214 -6.20 16.38 -10.07
CA LEU A 214 -5.02 15.62 -10.44
C LEU A 214 -3.94 15.84 -9.39
N THR A 215 -3.40 14.75 -8.88
CA THR A 215 -2.33 14.77 -7.87
C THR A 215 -1.08 14.05 -8.36
N TYR A 216 0.06 14.45 -7.86
CA TYR A 216 1.32 13.74 -8.03
C TYR A 216 2.13 13.76 -6.73
N SER A 217 3.05 12.81 -6.56
CA SER A 217 3.96 12.77 -5.43
C SER A 217 5.03 13.84 -5.60
N ASP A 218 5.11 14.76 -4.64
CA ASP A 218 5.98 15.95 -4.68
C ASP A 218 7.40 15.59 -4.18
N PRO A 219 8.46 15.78 -4.99
CA PRO A 219 9.82 15.46 -4.58
C PRO A 219 10.29 16.18 -3.33
N GLN A 220 9.83 17.42 -3.10
CA GLN A 220 10.22 18.19 -1.91
C GLN A 220 9.59 17.60 -0.64
N LYS A 221 8.32 17.19 -0.72
CA LYS A 221 7.64 16.52 0.41
C LYS A 221 8.26 15.15 0.70
N ILE A 222 8.66 14.41 -0.35
CA ILE A 222 9.34 13.12 -0.19
C ILE A 222 10.69 13.34 0.53
N LYS A 223 11.50 14.30 0.09
CA LYS A 223 12.77 14.64 0.74
C LYS A 223 12.57 15.07 2.18
N ALA A 224 11.58 15.93 2.46
CA ALA A 224 11.28 16.36 3.83
C ALA A 224 10.92 15.17 4.75
N ILE A 225 10.19 14.15 4.25
CA ILE A 225 9.91 12.92 5.01
C ILE A 225 11.20 12.14 5.25
N LEU A 226 12.05 11.97 4.23
CA LEU A 226 13.34 11.27 4.35
C LEU A 226 14.27 11.94 5.36
N ASP A 227 14.34 13.27 5.34
CA ASP A 227 15.17 14.05 6.27
C ASP A 227 14.65 13.97 7.73
N ALA A 228 13.35 13.70 7.92
CA ALA A 228 12.72 13.55 9.24
C ALA A 228 12.82 12.11 9.81
N MET A 229 13.29 11.13 9.02
CA MET A 229 13.44 9.72 9.40
C MET A 229 14.69 9.50 10.27
#